data_b0fba829a2785bd7dd432540b851248c
#
_entry.id   b0fba829a2785bd7dd432540b851248c
#
_cell.length_a   1.000
_cell.length_b   1.000
_cell.length_c   1.000
_cell.angle_alpha   90.00
_cell.angle_beta   90.00
_cell.angle_gamma   90.00
#
_symmetry.space_group_name_H-M   'P 1'
#
loop_
_entity.id
_entity.type
_entity.pdbx_description
1 polymer ?
#
loop_
_entity_poly.entity_id
_entity_poly.type
_entity_poly.pdbx_seq_one_letter_code
_entity_poly.pdbx_strand_id
1 'polypeptide(L)'
;ILPKSKIVHCYRNPKDNCLSVFKNYFSSMKIKFAYDMSEVVEYYNLYNDLMKYWNNLLPDFIYNIKYESLISNTKTVIQNLLENCDLDWTNDCLNFHNNKRRIKTSSDAQARNKIYSNSIDSWKNYEKYLNEYFTKLGN
;
A
#
# COMPACT_ATOMS: atom_id res chain seq x y z
N ILE A 1 -5.98 0.11 -24.93
CA ILE A 1 -5.19 -0.90 -24.22
C ILE A 1 -3.72 -0.50 -24.34
N LEU A 2 -2.96 -0.62 -23.27
CA LEU A 2 -1.57 -0.15 -23.17
C LEU A 2 -0.62 -1.38 -23.09
N PRO A 3 -0.19 -1.94 -24.22
CA PRO A 3 0.57 -3.21 -24.25
C PRO A 3 1.96 -3.11 -23.60
N LYS A 4 2.49 -1.90 -23.43
CA LYS A 4 3.79 -1.63 -22.80
C LYS A 4 3.64 -1.09 -21.36
N SER A 5 2.43 -1.13 -20.77
CA SER A 5 2.26 -0.65 -19.41
C SER A 5 2.97 -1.54 -18.41
N LYS A 6 3.59 -0.93 -17.41
CA LYS A 6 4.14 -1.61 -16.24
C LYS A 6 3.13 -1.53 -15.11
N ILE A 7 2.91 -2.62 -14.43
CA ILE A 7 2.02 -2.68 -13.26
C ILE A 7 2.88 -2.77 -12.00
N VAL A 8 2.71 -1.81 -11.12
CA VAL A 8 3.39 -1.79 -9.82
C VAL A 8 2.37 -1.99 -8.72
N HIS A 9 2.55 -3.02 -7.92
CA HIS A 9 1.72 -3.33 -6.78
C HIS A 9 2.47 -3.05 -5.49
N CYS A 10 2.04 -2.02 -4.75
CA CYS A 10 2.59 -1.71 -3.44
C CYS A 10 1.72 -2.35 -2.36
N TYR A 11 2.27 -3.31 -1.62
CA TYR A 11 1.60 -3.98 -0.52
C TYR A 11 2.30 -3.71 0.82
N ARG A 12 1.59 -3.90 1.91
CA ARG A 12 2.12 -3.71 3.27
C ARG A 12 1.55 -4.76 4.22
N ASN A 13 2.05 -4.76 5.46
CA ASN A 13 1.52 -5.60 6.52
C ASN A 13 -0.03 -5.55 6.53
N PRO A 14 -0.72 -6.71 6.44
CA PRO A 14 -2.18 -6.76 6.34
C PRO A 14 -2.89 -6.11 7.54
N LYS A 15 -2.39 -6.29 8.76
CA LYS A 15 -2.97 -5.69 9.97
C LYS A 15 -2.87 -4.16 9.95
N ASP A 16 -1.72 -3.61 9.53
CA ASP A 16 -1.54 -2.17 9.38
C ASP A 16 -2.40 -1.61 8.24
N ASN A 17 -2.59 -2.37 7.17
CA ASN A 17 -3.45 -1.97 6.06
C ASN A 17 -4.90 -1.88 6.51
N CYS A 18 -5.43 -2.94 7.14
CA CYS A 18 -6.80 -2.97 7.65
C CYS A 18 -7.04 -1.84 8.67
N LEU A 19 -6.12 -1.66 9.62
CA LEU A 19 -6.21 -0.55 10.58
C LEU A 19 -6.22 0.81 9.89
N SER A 20 -5.37 1.00 8.87
CA SER A 20 -5.31 2.26 8.12
C SER A 20 -6.62 2.55 7.38
N VAL A 21 -7.22 1.55 6.75
CA VAL A 21 -8.53 1.69 6.09
C VAL A 21 -9.60 2.05 7.12
N PHE A 22 -9.68 1.30 8.22
CA PHE A 22 -10.68 1.50 9.27
C PHE A 22 -10.61 2.87 9.95
N LYS A 23 -9.40 3.43 10.12
CA LYS A 23 -9.19 4.75 10.75
C LYS A 23 -9.51 5.93 9.83
N ASN A 24 -9.59 5.72 8.53
CA ASN A 24 -9.81 6.80 7.58
C ASN A 24 -11.30 7.09 7.38
N TYR A 25 -11.64 8.38 7.34
CA TYR A 25 -12.95 8.81 6.90
C TYR A 25 -13.03 8.86 5.37
N PHE A 26 -13.99 8.13 4.81
CA PHE A 26 -14.28 8.15 3.38
C PHE A 26 -15.65 8.80 3.15
N SER A 27 -15.69 9.90 2.39
CA SER A 27 -16.93 10.58 2.05
C SER A 27 -17.80 9.82 1.04
N SER A 28 -17.25 8.78 0.40
CA SER A 28 -17.96 7.98 -0.60
C SER A 28 -18.84 6.91 0.03
N MET A 29 -20.13 6.91 -0.31
CA MET A 29 -21.09 5.86 0.08
C MET A 29 -20.75 4.46 -0.48
N LYS A 30 -19.80 4.36 -1.42
CA LYS A 30 -19.36 3.08 -2.00
C LYS A 30 -18.33 2.35 -1.14
N ILE A 31 -17.78 3.00 -0.10
CA ILE A 31 -16.71 2.45 0.76
C ILE A 31 -17.25 2.23 2.18
N LYS A 32 -18.48 1.74 2.30
CA LYS A 32 -19.12 1.52 3.61
C LYS A 32 -18.42 0.44 4.43
N PHE A 33 -17.85 -0.56 3.78
CA PHE A 33 -17.10 -1.63 4.43
C PHE A 33 -15.93 -1.10 5.29
N ALA A 34 -15.41 0.10 5.01
CA ALA A 34 -14.31 0.70 5.78
C ALA A 34 -14.69 1.03 7.24
N TYR A 35 -15.97 1.02 7.58
CA TYR A 35 -16.49 1.34 8.92
C TYR A 35 -16.80 0.12 9.79
N ASP A 36 -16.58 -1.09 9.27
CA ASP A 36 -16.65 -2.35 10.02
C ASP A 36 -15.35 -3.15 9.83
N MET A 37 -14.68 -3.50 10.93
CA MET A 37 -13.39 -4.19 10.86
C MET A 37 -13.52 -5.61 10.28
N SER A 38 -14.64 -6.29 10.49
CA SER A 38 -14.89 -7.60 9.87
C SER A 38 -14.96 -7.48 8.36
N GLU A 39 -15.71 -6.48 7.87
CA GLU A 39 -15.85 -6.23 6.43
C GLU A 39 -14.51 -5.78 5.81
N VAL A 40 -13.72 -4.97 6.53
CA VAL A 40 -12.37 -4.59 6.10
C VAL A 40 -11.47 -5.81 5.92
N VAL A 41 -11.48 -6.73 6.89
CA VAL A 41 -10.68 -7.97 6.83
C VAL A 41 -11.14 -8.88 5.69
N GLU A 42 -12.45 -9.05 5.51
CA GLU A 42 -13.01 -9.81 4.40
C GLU A 42 -12.61 -9.21 3.05
N TYR A 43 -12.75 -7.90 2.90
CA TYR A 43 -12.33 -7.20 1.68
C TYR A 43 -10.82 -7.33 1.42
N TYR A 44 -10.00 -7.29 2.48
CA TYR A 44 -8.56 -7.53 2.36
C TYR A 44 -8.26 -8.95 1.87
N ASN A 45 -8.97 -9.95 2.37
CA ASN A 45 -8.79 -11.35 1.93
C ASN A 45 -9.16 -11.51 0.45
N LEU A 46 -10.28 -10.94 0.00
CA LEU A 46 -10.66 -10.93 -1.42
C LEU A 46 -9.58 -10.28 -2.29
N TYR A 47 -9.04 -9.15 -1.86
CA TYR A 47 -7.92 -8.49 -2.54
C TYR A 47 -6.69 -9.39 -2.62
N ASN A 48 -6.31 -10.03 -1.50
CA ASN A 48 -5.15 -10.90 -1.42
C ASN A 48 -5.28 -12.11 -2.37
N ASP A 49 -6.45 -12.74 -2.40
CA ASP A 49 -6.73 -13.85 -3.30
C ASP A 49 -6.71 -13.43 -4.78
N LEU A 50 -7.24 -12.25 -5.08
CA LEU A 50 -7.16 -11.68 -6.43
C LEU A 50 -5.70 -11.43 -6.85
N MET A 51 -4.86 -10.91 -5.95
CA MET A 51 -3.44 -10.68 -6.26
C MET A 51 -2.67 -11.99 -6.41
N LYS A 52 -2.97 -13.01 -5.61
CA LYS A 52 -2.42 -14.37 -5.81
C LYS A 52 -2.80 -14.93 -7.17
N TYR A 53 -4.07 -14.80 -7.56
CA TYR A 53 -4.56 -15.23 -8.87
C TYR A 53 -3.78 -14.56 -10.01
N TRP A 54 -3.63 -13.23 -9.97
CA TRP A 54 -2.92 -12.50 -11.01
C TRP A 54 -1.43 -12.82 -11.07
N ASN A 55 -0.76 -12.96 -9.93
CA ASN A 55 0.66 -13.36 -9.90
C ASN A 55 0.88 -14.78 -10.45
N ASN A 56 -0.08 -15.70 -10.25
CA ASN A 56 -0.01 -17.06 -10.81
C ASN A 56 -0.30 -17.08 -12.31
N LEU A 57 -1.27 -16.27 -12.77
CA LEU A 57 -1.66 -16.21 -14.17
C LEU A 57 -0.62 -15.50 -15.04
N LEU A 58 0.00 -14.46 -14.50
CA LEU A 58 0.95 -13.58 -15.19
C LEU A 58 2.23 -13.44 -14.36
N PRO A 59 3.06 -14.50 -14.28
CA PRO A 59 4.32 -14.45 -13.54
C PRO A 59 5.19 -13.28 -14.01
N ASP A 60 5.82 -12.58 -13.08
CA ASP A 60 6.75 -11.46 -13.33
C ASP A 60 6.16 -10.24 -14.05
N PHE A 61 4.85 -10.24 -14.35
CA PHE A 61 4.19 -9.10 -14.99
C PHE A 61 3.87 -7.96 -14.01
N ILE A 62 3.61 -8.31 -12.75
CA ILE A 62 3.31 -7.35 -11.68
C ILE A 62 4.57 -7.18 -10.82
N TYR A 63 5.12 -5.97 -10.80
CA TYR A 63 6.24 -5.64 -9.93
C TYR A 63 5.76 -5.35 -8.52
N ASN A 64 6.08 -6.23 -7.57
CA ASN A 64 5.61 -6.16 -6.21
C ASN A 64 6.60 -5.40 -5.31
N ILE A 65 6.12 -4.35 -4.61
CA ILE A 65 6.90 -3.55 -3.66
C ILE A 65 6.31 -3.68 -2.28
N LYS A 66 7.11 -4.14 -1.32
CA LYS A 66 6.73 -4.13 0.09
C LYS A 66 6.96 -2.74 0.67
N TYR A 67 5.92 -2.14 1.24
CA TYR A 67 5.97 -0.80 1.83
C TYR A 67 7.04 -0.66 2.91
N GLU A 68 7.19 -1.65 3.78
CA GLU A 68 8.19 -1.65 4.86
C GLU A 68 9.62 -1.64 4.29
N SER A 69 9.86 -2.35 3.17
CA SER A 69 11.15 -2.32 2.47
C SER A 69 11.40 -0.97 1.82
N LEU A 70 10.35 -0.33 1.26
CA LEU A 70 10.45 1.02 0.72
C LEU A 70 10.85 2.04 1.80
N ILE A 71 10.32 1.89 3.02
CA ILE A 71 10.67 2.77 4.15
C ILE A 71 12.11 2.54 4.62
N SER A 72 12.51 1.27 4.79
CA SER A 72 13.84 0.92 5.35
C SER A 72 14.98 1.10 4.37
N ASN A 73 14.75 0.90 3.07
CA ASN A 73 15.76 0.93 2.01
C ASN A 73 15.31 1.74 0.79
N THR A 74 14.79 2.93 1.04
CA THR A 74 14.12 3.80 0.05
C THR A 74 14.88 3.91 -1.27
N LYS A 75 16.18 4.26 -1.21
CA LYS A 75 16.98 4.49 -2.43
C LYS A 75 17.04 3.22 -3.29
N THR A 76 17.43 2.10 -2.70
CA THR A 76 17.57 0.83 -3.42
C THR A 76 16.26 0.35 -4.01
N VAL A 77 15.17 0.43 -3.23
CA VAL A 77 13.84 -0.01 -3.69
C VAL A 77 13.35 0.86 -4.85
N ILE A 78 13.58 2.18 -4.79
CA ILE A 78 13.19 3.08 -5.89
C ILE A 78 14.07 2.86 -7.12
N GLN A 79 15.38 2.61 -6.95
CA GLN A 79 16.27 2.30 -8.08
C GLN A 79 15.80 1.04 -8.82
N ASN A 80 15.52 -0.04 -8.10
CA ASN A 80 15.01 -1.28 -8.69
C ASN A 80 13.64 -1.08 -9.37
N LEU A 81 12.76 -0.26 -8.78
CA LEU A 81 11.48 0.09 -9.39
C LEU A 81 11.67 0.82 -10.71
N LEU A 82 12.53 1.84 -10.76
CA LEU A 82 12.79 2.60 -11.98
C LEU A 82 13.40 1.72 -13.07
N GLU A 83 14.35 0.86 -12.71
CA GLU A 83 14.93 -0.13 -13.62
C GLU A 83 13.86 -1.05 -14.22
N ASN A 84 12.94 -1.59 -13.38
CA ASN A 84 11.82 -2.38 -13.87
C ASN A 84 10.86 -1.60 -14.79
N CYS A 85 10.76 -0.29 -14.57
CA CYS A 85 9.92 0.59 -15.38
C CYS A 85 10.63 1.15 -16.63
N ASP A 86 11.87 0.77 -16.89
CA ASP A 86 12.71 1.30 -17.97
C ASP A 86 12.89 2.84 -17.85
N LEU A 87 13.08 3.33 -16.62
CA LEU A 87 13.22 4.76 -16.30
C LEU A 87 14.59 5.03 -15.66
N ASP A 88 15.19 6.16 -16.02
CA ASP A 88 16.46 6.60 -15.45
C ASP A 88 16.29 7.09 -14.01
N TRP A 89 17.35 6.90 -13.22
CA TRP A 89 17.42 7.43 -11.87
C TRP A 89 17.55 8.96 -11.84
N THR A 90 16.79 9.60 -10.98
CA THR A 90 16.96 11.01 -10.61
C THR A 90 16.86 11.18 -9.09
N ASN A 91 17.64 12.10 -8.54
CA ASN A 91 17.62 12.43 -7.10
C ASN A 91 16.24 13.01 -6.65
N ASP A 92 15.46 13.52 -7.57
CA ASP A 92 14.12 14.03 -7.29
C ASP A 92 13.18 12.94 -6.75
N CYS A 93 13.47 11.67 -7.06
CA CYS A 93 12.72 10.53 -6.51
C CYS A 93 12.81 10.43 -4.98
N LEU A 94 13.92 10.89 -4.38
CA LEU A 94 14.08 10.97 -2.93
C LEU A 94 13.51 12.26 -2.33
N ASN A 95 13.32 13.28 -3.16
CA ASN A 95 12.81 14.60 -2.77
C ASN A 95 11.35 14.81 -3.17
N PHE A 96 10.59 13.72 -3.31
CA PHE A 96 9.17 13.73 -3.77
C PHE A 96 8.28 14.67 -2.95
N HIS A 97 8.57 14.88 -1.66
CA HIS A 97 7.86 15.79 -0.76
C HIS A 97 7.96 17.27 -1.19
N ASN A 98 8.96 17.62 -2.00
CA ASN A 98 9.11 18.97 -2.58
C ASN A 98 8.24 19.17 -3.82
N ASN A 99 7.62 18.11 -4.36
CA ASN A 99 6.78 18.19 -5.54
C ASN A 99 5.48 18.93 -5.22
N LYS A 100 5.19 20.00 -5.99
CA LYS A 100 4.00 20.85 -5.82
C LYS A 100 2.77 20.33 -6.58
N ARG A 101 2.88 19.20 -7.31
CA ARG A 101 1.74 18.63 -8.03
C ARG A 101 0.60 18.34 -7.06
N ARG A 102 -0.63 18.73 -7.43
CA ARG A 102 -1.82 18.50 -6.61
C ARG A 102 -2.09 17.01 -6.44
N ILE A 103 -2.20 16.57 -5.20
CA ILE A 103 -2.61 15.22 -4.82
C ILE A 103 -4.09 15.28 -4.44
N LYS A 104 -4.92 14.43 -5.07
CA LYS A 104 -6.39 14.44 -4.88
C LYS A 104 -6.87 13.30 -3.96
N THR A 105 -6.03 12.84 -3.05
CA THR A 105 -6.37 11.73 -2.15
C THR A 105 -6.31 12.17 -0.69
N SER A 106 -6.91 11.41 0.21
CA SER A 106 -6.84 11.62 1.66
C SER A 106 -5.41 11.61 2.22
N SER A 107 -4.45 11.11 1.43
CA SER A 107 -3.03 11.03 1.80
C SER A 107 -2.22 12.28 1.39
N ASP A 108 -2.85 13.38 0.92
CA ASP A 108 -2.12 14.58 0.45
C ASP A 108 -1.15 15.11 1.51
N ALA A 109 -1.62 15.29 2.76
CA ALA A 109 -0.78 15.77 3.84
C ALA A 109 0.38 14.82 4.17
N GLN A 110 0.16 13.49 4.06
CA GLN A 110 1.18 12.48 4.31
C GLN A 110 2.23 12.45 3.21
N ALA A 111 1.80 12.52 1.95
CA ALA A 111 2.69 12.48 0.78
C ALA A 111 3.59 13.72 0.64
N ARG A 112 3.30 14.81 1.38
CA ARG A 112 4.15 16.00 1.45
C ARG A 112 5.18 15.97 2.56
N ASN A 113 5.18 14.94 3.37
CA ASN A 113 6.20 14.74 4.38
C ASN A 113 7.30 13.82 3.85
N LYS A 114 8.51 13.96 4.41
CA LYS A 114 9.55 12.96 4.20
C LYS A 114 9.05 11.58 4.62
N ILE A 115 9.64 10.54 4.06
CA ILE A 115 9.34 9.16 4.46
C ILE A 115 9.49 9.02 5.99
N TYR A 116 8.49 8.43 6.63
CA TYR A 116 8.43 8.20 8.07
C TYR A 116 7.99 6.76 8.36
N SER A 117 8.43 6.22 9.49
CA SER A 117 8.18 4.83 9.89
C SER A 117 7.00 4.65 10.87
N ASN A 118 6.41 5.74 11.36
CA ASN A 118 5.41 5.71 12.44
C ASN A 118 4.14 4.91 12.11
N SER A 119 3.93 4.59 10.85
CA SER A 119 2.79 3.77 10.40
C SER A 119 3.11 2.27 10.35
N ILE A 120 4.38 1.88 10.51
CA ILE A 120 4.78 0.47 10.57
C ILE A 120 4.48 -0.05 11.98
N ASP A 121 3.88 -1.24 12.04
CA ASP A 121 3.49 -1.89 13.30
C ASP A 121 2.50 -1.08 14.16
N SER A 122 1.84 -0.07 13.58
CA SER A 122 0.87 0.77 14.30
C SER A 122 -0.32 -0.03 14.83
N TRP A 123 -0.65 -1.17 14.19
CA TRP A 123 -1.69 -2.09 14.63
C TRP A 123 -1.44 -2.65 16.03
N LYS A 124 -0.18 -2.78 16.47
CA LYS A 124 0.19 -3.30 17.80
C LYS A 124 -0.41 -2.48 18.95
N ASN A 125 -0.59 -1.18 18.75
CA ASN A 125 -1.23 -0.30 19.73
C ASN A 125 -2.72 -0.62 19.95
N TYR A 126 -3.33 -1.36 19.02
CA TYR A 126 -4.75 -1.72 19.02
C TYR A 126 -4.96 -3.23 19.07
N GLU A 127 -3.90 -4.03 19.23
CA GLU A 127 -3.94 -5.49 19.17
C GLU A 127 -5.00 -6.07 20.12
N LYS A 128 -5.07 -5.55 21.34
CA LYS A 128 -6.04 -5.97 22.37
C LYS A 128 -7.50 -5.92 21.87
N TYR A 129 -7.81 -4.97 20.96
CA TYR A 129 -9.18 -4.74 20.48
C TYR A 129 -9.45 -5.36 19.10
N LEU A 130 -8.40 -5.62 18.34
CA LEU A 130 -8.52 -6.01 16.94
C LEU A 130 -8.03 -7.43 16.64
N ASN A 131 -7.46 -8.11 17.62
CA ASN A 131 -6.86 -9.43 17.39
C ASN A 131 -7.87 -10.47 16.90
N GLU A 132 -9.12 -10.44 17.38
CA GLU A 132 -10.19 -11.36 16.94
C GLU A 132 -10.48 -11.23 15.43
N TYR A 133 -10.38 -10.02 14.87
CA TYR A 133 -10.55 -9.79 13.44
C TYR A 133 -9.30 -10.21 12.67
N PHE A 134 -8.12 -9.90 13.19
CA PHE A 134 -6.85 -10.21 12.54
C PHE A 134 -6.53 -11.70 12.46
N THR A 135 -7.13 -12.54 13.32
CA THR A 135 -7.04 -14.00 13.21
C THR A 135 -7.70 -14.55 11.96
N LYS A 136 -8.61 -13.78 11.33
CA LYS A 136 -9.32 -14.12 10.10
C LYS A 136 -8.59 -13.66 8.83
N LEU A 137 -7.46 -12.96 8.96
CA LEU A 137 -6.63 -12.61 7.81
C LEU A 137 -6.03 -13.87 7.20
N GLY A 138 -6.29 -14.08 5.90
CA GLY A 138 -5.69 -15.16 5.12
C GLY A 138 -4.18 -14.98 4.96
N ASN A 139 -3.46 -16.11 4.90
CA ASN A 139 -2.03 -16.16 4.62
C ASN A 139 -1.72 -15.90 3.15
#